data_955c0a3a1b0c039317c84c8eb232bef9
#
_entry.id   955c0a3a1b0c039317c84c8eb232bef9
#
_cell.length_a   1.000
_cell.length_b   1.000
_cell.length_c   1.000
_cell.angle_alpha   90.00
_cell.angle_beta   90.00
_cell.angle_gamma   90.00
#
_symmetry.space_group_name_H-M   'P 1'
#
loop_
_entity.id
_entity.type
_entity.pdbx_description
1 polymer ?
#
loop_
_entity_poly.entity_id
_entity_poly.type
_entity_poly.pdbx_seq_one_letter_code
_entity_poly.pdbx_strand_id
1 'polypeptide(L)'
;MKTKIKDNLLNKEYTLYTHSSGLRVYMFKTPGFSTYHATFGTSYGSIDNEYIYEGKKITVPAGIAHFLEHKMFECEDGDAFLKFAKTGAYSNAYTSFDKTCYIFSCTNNFYENLEILLDFVSHPYFTKETVEKEQGIIGQEITMYDDMPSWRVFHNLLVALYENHPINIDIPGTKETIAKITPELLYSLYNTFYTPSNMFLSLAGDFDEDKVIELVEKIIDPVKKEKGKAIFKEEADIPYKNEITQIMQVAKPLYALGYKLKPELSLKEVLSLELLVKMLIGDASLLYKKLMDNELIDDDFGGELMYGRGYSTVIFEGAGENPQLIRDEIMNEIERVKAEGLNEKLFLAVKKNAIGTMLRQFDSPDTLNTLLVELALKNEDPFISLNILRDITLTDITAALNTLTKEKAALSIIKSEE
;
A
#
# COMPACT_ATOMS: atom_id res chain seq x y z
N MET A 1 21.54 -17.57 -2.39
CA MET A 1 21.55 -17.82 -3.86
C MET A 1 21.37 -16.48 -4.58
N LYS A 2 22.24 -16.14 -5.58
CA LYS A 2 22.22 -14.85 -6.31
C LYS A 2 21.74 -15.09 -7.75
N THR A 3 20.72 -14.39 -8.20
CA THR A 3 20.12 -14.52 -9.54
C THR A 3 19.93 -13.13 -10.15
N LYS A 4 20.36 -12.94 -11.41
CA LYS A 4 20.12 -11.72 -12.18
C LYS A 4 18.88 -11.90 -13.05
N ILE A 5 17.96 -10.97 -12.96
CA ILE A 5 16.75 -10.89 -13.77
C ILE A 5 16.92 -9.71 -14.72
N LYS A 6 16.84 -9.99 -16.02
CA LYS A 6 17.11 -9.00 -17.07
C LYS A 6 15.95 -8.89 -18.03
N ASP A 7 15.59 -7.64 -18.35
CA ASP A 7 14.75 -7.32 -19.49
C ASP A 7 15.59 -6.78 -20.66
N ASN A 8 15.52 -7.49 -21.80
CA ASN A 8 16.32 -7.13 -22.97
C ASN A 8 15.76 -5.91 -23.74
N LEU A 9 14.45 -5.62 -23.60
CA LEU A 9 13.82 -4.50 -24.28
C LEU A 9 14.22 -3.18 -23.62
N LEU A 10 14.21 -3.16 -22.28
CA LEU A 10 14.61 -2.00 -21.48
C LEU A 10 16.12 -1.90 -21.29
N ASN A 11 16.87 -2.98 -21.56
CA ASN A 11 18.28 -3.13 -21.21
C ASN A 11 18.54 -2.80 -19.73
N LYS A 12 17.61 -3.22 -18.86
CA LYS A 12 17.67 -3.07 -17.41
C LYS A 12 17.75 -4.43 -16.75
N GLU A 13 18.36 -4.48 -15.58
CA GLU A 13 18.44 -5.71 -14.78
C GLU A 13 18.37 -5.37 -13.29
N TYR A 14 17.85 -6.31 -12.50
CA TYR A 14 18.00 -6.33 -11.05
C TYR A 14 18.53 -7.67 -10.57
N THR A 15 19.11 -7.66 -9.38
CA THR A 15 19.62 -8.87 -8.75
C THR A 15 18.72 -9.25 -7.59
N LEU A 16 18.28 -10.51 -7.56
CA LEU A 16 17.64 -11.15 -6.40
C LEU A 16 18.68 -12.03 -5.70
N TYR A 17 18.96 -11.70 -4.44
CA TYR A 17 19.73 -12.56 -3.55
C TYR A 17 18.78 -13.16 -2.49
N THR A 18 18.77 -14.49 -2.36
CA THR A 18 18.01 -15.20 -1.32
C THR A 18 18.99 -15.73 -0.27
N HIS A 19 18.89 -15.17 0.93
CA HIS A 19 19.65 -15.58 2.11
C HIS A 19 19.19 -16.95 2.61
N SER A 20 20.01 -17.65 3.39
CA SER A 20 19.69 -18.99 3.95
C SER A 20 18.45 -19.01 4.84
N SER A 21 18.19 -17.92 5.55
CA SER A 21 16.97 -17.72 6.37
C SER A 21 15.67 -17.55 5.56
N GLY A 22 15.77 -17.37 4.23
CA GLY A 22 14.66 -17.09 3.35
C GLY A 22 14.42 -15.58 3.10
N LEU A 23 15.22 -14.68 3.68
CA LEU A 23 15.16 -13.25 3.35
C LEU A 23 15.48 -13.06 1.86
N ARG A 24 14.63 -12.28 1.18
CA ARG A 24 14.80 -11.88 -0.20
C ARG A 24 15.37 -10.48 -0.28
N VAL A 25 16.51 -10.32 -0.96
CA VAL A 25 17.18 -9.03 -1.16
C VAL A 25 17.12 -8.68 -2.65
N TYR A 26 16.39 -7.64 -2.96
CA TYR A 26 16.23 -7.11 -4.31
C TYR A 26 17.15 -5.90 -4.50
N MET A 27 18.00 -5.94 -5.49
CA MET A 27 19.05 -4.93 -5.74
C MET A 27 18.95 -4.41 -7.16
N PHE A 28 18.60 -3.12 -7.32
CA PHE A 28 18.59 -2.46 -8.61
C PHE A 28 19.72 -1.43 -8.67
N LYS A 29 20.74 -1.71 -9.47
CA LYS A 29 21.87 -0.79 -9.64
C LYS A 29 21.50 0.37 -10.56
N THR A 30 21.80 1.59 -10.12
CA THR A 30 21.58 2.82 -10.89
C THR A 30 22.89 3.60 -11.07
N PRO A 31 23.79 3.14 -11.97
CA PRO A 31 25.07 3.79 -12.17
C PRO A 31 24.90 5.27 -12.56
N GLY A 32 25.72 6.14 -11.94
CA GLY A 32 25.69 7.58 -12.19
C GLY A 32 24.68 8.38 -11.35
N PHE A 33 23.83 7.72 -10.53
CA PHE A 33 23.04 8.39 -9.53
C PHE A 33 23.81 8.51 -8.21
N SER A 34 23.64 9.64 -7.54
CA SER A 34 24.27 9.89 -6.21
C SER A 34 23.34 9.54 -5.06
N THR A 35 22.08 9.20 -5.33
CA THR A 35 21.09 8.87 -4.30
C THR A 35 20.93 7.37 -4.16
N TYR A 36 20.72 6.94 -2.92
CA TYR A 36 20.45 5.56 -2.53
C TYR A 36 19.12 5.50 -1.79
N HIS A 37 18.32 4.48 -2.08
CA HIS A 37 17.08 4.19 -1.40
C HIS A 37 17.08 2.75 -0.93
N ALA A 38 16.66 2.53 0.30
CA ALA A 38 16.56 1.23 0.92
C ALA A 38 15.24 1.07 1.66
N THR A 39 14.60 -0.08 1.52
CA THR A 39 13.41 -0.47 2.26
C THR A 39 13.59 -1.85 2.84
N PHE A 40 13.52 -2.00 4.16
CA PHE A 40 13.45 -3.28 4.84
C PHE A 40 12.03 -3.47 5.34
N GLY A 41 11.27 -4.37 4.72
CA GLY A 41 9.84 -4.53 4.96
C GLY A 41 9.47 -5.95 5.36
N THR A 42 8.31 -6.05 6.01
CA THR A 42 7.65 -7.32 6.33
C THR A 42 6.26 -7.37 5.68
N SER A 43 5.84 -8.58 5.24
CA SER A 43 4.47 -8.84 4.78
C SER A 43 3.54 -9.03 5.98
N TYR A 44 3.44 -7.98 6.79
CA TYR A 44 2.60 -7.88 7.98
C TYR A 44 2.08 -6.46 8.11
N GLY A 45 0.78 -6.28 8.21
CA GLY A 45 0.13 -4.98 8.29
C GLY A 45 -1.12 -5.00 9.19
N SER A 46 -1.92 -3.93 9.11
CA SER A 46 -3.08 -3.75 10.01
C SER A 46 -4.19 -4.79 9.84
N ILE A 47 -4.26 -5.49 8.70
CA ILE A 47 -5.27 -6.54 8.46
C ILE A 47 -4.89 -7.90 9.06
N ASP A 48 -3.68 -8.08 9.58
CA ASP A 48 -3.19 -9.36 10.12
C ASP A 48 -3.58 -9.56 11.60
N ASN A 49 -4.80 -9.19 11.96
CA ASN A 49 -5.30 -9.26 13.35
C ASN A 49 -5.70 -10.68 13.80
N GLU A 50 -5.99 -11.58 12.86
CA GLU A 50 -6.24 -12.99 13.11
C GLU A 50 -5.31 -13.83 12.23
N TYR A 51 -4.60 -14.78 12.85
CA TYR A 51 -3.64 -15.62 12.13
C TYR A 51 -3.48 -17.00 12.78
N ILE A 52 -2.90 -17.95 12.02
CA ILE A 52 -2.47 -19.25 12.50
C ILE A 52 -0.95 -19.23 12.64
N TYR A 53 -0.46 -19.60 13.81
CA TYR A 53 0.96 -19.80 14.09
C TYR A 53 1.14 -21.03 14.98
N GLU A 54 2.07 -21.94 14.61
CA GLU A 54 2.29 -23.23 15.29
C GLU A 54 0.98 -24.02 15.48
N GLY A 55 0.10 -24.02 14.48
CA GLY A 55 -1.18 -24.72 14.50
C GLY A 55 -2.26 -24.09 15.40
N LYS A 56 -2.00 -22.96 16.04
CA LYS A 56 -2.95 -22.26 16.90
C LYS A 56 -3.52 -21.03 16.20
N LYS A 57 -4.83 -20.81 16.34
CA LYS A 57 -5.46 -19.55 15.96
C LYS A 57 -5.18 -18.50 17.04
N ILE A 58 -4.66 -17.37 16.64
CA ILE A 58 -4.33 -16.22 17.49
C ILE A 58 -5.09 -15.00 16.99
N THR A 59 -5.62 -14.20 17.91
CA THR A 59 -6.25 -12.91 17.62
C THR A 59 -5.55 -11.85 18.46
N VAL A 60 -5.21 -10.71 17.83
CA VAL A 60 -4.51 -9.61 18.47
C VAL A 60 -5.30 -8.30 18.37
N PRO A 61 -5.05 -7.31 19.25
CA PRO A 61 -5.71 -6.02 19.19
C PRO A 61 -5.45 -5.31 17.87
N ALA A 62 -6.47 -4.64 17.32
CA ALA A 62 -6.28 -3.73 16.18
C ALA A 62 -5.32 -2.59 16.53
N GLY A 63 -4.56 -2.13 15.56
CA GLY A 63 -3.55 -1.10 15.71
C GLY A 63 -2.16 -1.62 16.10
N ILE A 64 -2.03 -2.92 16.42
CA ILE A 64 -0.75 -3.45 16.94
C ILE A 64 0.36 -3.47 15.89
N ALA A 65 0.06 -3.59 14.60
CA ALA A 65 1.06 -3.51 13.54
C ALA A 65 1.69 -2.12 13.46
N HIS A 66 0.88 -1.07 13.49
CA HIS A 66 1.30 0.32 13.54
C HIS A 66 2.04 0.64 14.86
N PHE A 67 1.53 0.14 15.97
CA PHE A 67 2.18 0.28 17.27
C PHE A 67 3.59 -0.34 17.26
N LEU A 68 3.74 -1.53 16.67
CA LEU A 68 5.02 -2.20 16.54
C LEU A 68 5.99 -1.39 15.67
N GLU A 69 5.51 -0.78 14.59
CA GLU A 69 6.31 0.10 13.73
C GLU A 69 6.94 1.24 14.52
N HIS A 70 6.14 1.99 15.30
CA HIS A 70 6.64 3.06 16.17
C HIS A 70 7.72 2.55 17.15
N LYS A 71 7.45 1.40 17.77
CA LYS A 71 8.34 0.85 18.79
C LYS A 71 9.66 0.33 18.25
N MET A 72 9.75 -0.02 16.98
CA MET A 72 10.99 -0.54 16.40
C MET A 72 12.13 0.48 16.35
N PHE A 73 11.84 1.79 16.32
CA PHE A 73 12.88 2.82 16.32
C PHE A 73 13.58 3.00 17.68
N GLU A 74 12.98 2.51 18.76
CA GLU A 74 13.64 2.48 20.07
C GLU A 74 14.60 1.30 20.14
N CYS A 75 15.87 1.58 20.37
CA CYS A 75 16.92 0.59 20.57
C CYS A 75 17.43 0.64 22.01
N GLU A 76 18.08 -0.42 22.49
CA GLU A 76 18.68 -0.44 23.83
C GLU A 76 19.74 0.66 24.01
N ASP A 77 20.46 1.00 22.92
CA ASP A 77 21.52 2.02 22.87
C ASP A 77 21.04 3.39 22.38
N GLY A 78 19.72 3.61 22.27
CA GLY A 78 19.10 4.89 21.89
C GLY A 78 18.09 4.80 20.77
N ASP A 79 17.91 5.90 20.04
CA ASP A 79 16.92 6.05 18.98
C ASP A 79 17.58 5.87 17.60
N ALA A 80 17.01 5.02 16.73
CA ALA A 80 17.51 4.77 15.38
C ALA A 80 17.46 6.03 14.50
N PHE A 81 16.48 6.93 14.68
CA PHE A 81 16.44 8.21 13.96
C PHE A 81 17.69 9.07 14.25
N LEU A 82 18.16 9.05 15.49
CA LEU A 82 19.40 9.78 15.85
C LEU A 82 20.65 9.15 15.22
N LYS A 83 20.66 7.84 14.99
CA LYS A 83 21.75 7.16 14.29
C LYS A 83 21.79 7.62 12.82
N PHE A 84 20.64 7.61 12.12
CA PHE A 84 20.53 8.11 10.74
C PHE A 84 20.86 9.61 10.61
N ALA A 85 20.40 10.43 11.56
CA ALA A 85 20.70 11.86 11.56
C ALA A 85 22.22 12.14 11.59
N LYS A 86 23.01 11.34 12.32
CA LYS A 86 24.49 11.48 12.39
C LYS A 86 25.15 11.20 11.04
N THR A 87 24.59 10.33 10.23
CA THR A 87 25.13 9.98 8.90
C THR A 87 24.60 10.90 7.80
N GLY A 88 23.62 11.76 8.11
CA GLY A 88 22.95 12.66 7.16
C GLY A 88 21.91 11.95 6.28
N ALA A 89 21.45 10.78 6.66
CA ALA A 89 20.37 10.08 5.97
C ALA A 89 18.99 10.56 6.43
N TYR A 90 18.03 10.57 5.51
CA TYR A 90 16.62 10.65 5.82
C TYR A 90 16.10 9.24 6.12
N SER A 91 15.36 9.06 7.19
CA SER A 91 14.72 7.80 7.53
C SER A 91 13.24 7.99 7.86
N ASN A 92 12.46 6.98 7.58
CA ASN A 92 11.02 6.95 7.86
C ASN A 92 10.54 5.50 7.98
N ALA A 93 9.28 5.31 8.41
CA ALA A 93 8.57 4.04 8.30
C ALA A 93 7.10 4.29 7.99
N TYR A 94 6.41 3.25 7.61
CA TYR A 94 4.96 3.26 7.46
C TYR A 94 4.37 1.87 7.61
N THR A 95 3.17 1.83 8.19
CA THR A 95 2.32 0.65 8.23
C THR A 95 1.13 0.86 7.29
N SER A 96 0.90 -0.12 6.43
CA SER A 96 -0.27 -0.19 5.55
C SER A 96 -1.17 -1.37 5.97
N PHE A 97 -2.17 -1.67 5.16
CA PHE A 97 -3.06 -2.79 5.42
C PHE A 97 -2.34 -4.14 5.42
N ASP A 98 -1.36 -4.35 4.54
CA ASP A 98 -0.71 -5.65 4.29
C ASP A 98 0.81 -5.66 4.49
N LYS A 99 1.39 -4.53 4.91
CA LYS A 99 2.85 -4.38 5.05
C LYS A 99 3.24 -3.37 6.12
N THR A 100 4.44 -3.55 6.66
CA THR A 100 5.17 -2.52 7.42
C THR A 100 6.56 -2.39 6.84
N CYS A 101 7.00 -1.17 6.54
CA CYS A 101 8.25 -0.88 5.86
C CYS A 101 9.05 0.17 6.61
N TYR A 102 10.35 -0.07 6.74
CA TYR A 102 11.36 0.85 7.30
C TYR A 102 12.26 1.29 6.17
N ILE A 103 12.41 2.60 5.98
CA ILE A 103 13.07 3.19 4.83
C ILE A 103 14.20 4.12 5.25
N PHE A 104 15.25 4.18 4.44
CA PHE A 104 16.13 5.33 4.42
C PHE A 104 16.47 5.75 2.99
N SER A 105 16.82 7.03 2.83
CA SER A 105 17.48 7.55 1.64
C SER A 105 18.69 8.38 2.04
N CYS A 106 19.77 8.31 1.24
CA CYS A 106 20.99 9.05 1.50
C CYS A 106 21.75 9.34 0.20
N THR A 107 22.72 10.24 0.28
CA THR A 107 23.69 10.51 -0.79
C THR A 107 25.10 10.04 -0.42
N ASN A 108 25.34 9.78 0.87
CA ASN A 108 26.62 9.35 1.42
C ASN A 108 26.39 8.26 2.47
N ASN A 109 27.46 7.59 2.88
CA ASN A 109 27.46 6.62 3.99
C ASN A 109 26.44 5.47 3.81
N PHE A 110 26.20 5.04 2.56
CA PHE A 110 25.17 4.04 2.25
C PHE A 110 25.30 2.76 3.08
N TYR A 111 26.49 2.18 3.17
CA TYR A 111 26.69 0.91 3.89
C TYR A 111 26.50 1.06 5.40
N GLU A 112 26.91 2.21 5.99
CA GLU A 112 26.67 2.52 7.40
C GLU A 112 25.17 2.66 7.68
N ASN A 113 24.43 3.34 6.79
CA ASN A 113 22.98 3.46 6.89
C ASN A 113 22.27 2.12 6.70
N LEU A 114 22.77 1.28 5.79
CA LEU A 114 22.25 -0.08 5.60
C LEU A 114 22.50 -0.94 6.84
N GLU A 115 23.65 -0.85 7.48
CA GLU A 115 23.95 -1.53 8.73
C GLU A 115 23.00 -1.08 9.85
N ILE A 116 22.75 0.24 10.00
CA ILE A 116 21.76 0.78 10.95
C ILE A 116 20.37 0.20 10.67
N LEU A 117 19.92 0.20 9.40
CA LEU A 117 18.59 -0.32 9.02
C LEU A 117 18.45 -1.80 9.38
N LEU A 118 19.40 -2.62 9.00
CA LEU A 118 19.39 -4.06 9.25
C LEU A 118 19.44 -4.36 10.76
N ASP A 119 20.25 -3.60 11.50
CA ASP A 119 20.46 -3.80 12.93
C ASP A 119 19.18 -3.51 13.72
N PHE A 120 18.62 -2.29 13.64
CA PHE A 120 17.47 -1.92 14.48
C PHE A 120 16.20 -2.73 14.13
N VAL A 121 15.99 -3.06 12.85
CA VAL A 121 14.84 -3.90 12.47
C VAL A 121 15.01 -5.34 12.92
N SER A 122 16.25 -5.83 13.11
CA SER A 122 16.52 -7.20 13.54
C SER A 122 16.62 -7.36 15.06
N HIS A 123 16.73 -6.27 15.83
CA HIS A 123 16.95 -6.31 17.28
C HIS A 123 15.90 -5.47 18.02
N PRO A 124 14.68 -6.01 18.24
CA PRO A 124 13.60 -5.28 18.90
C PRO A 124 13.91 -5.03 20.38
N TYR A 125 13.53 -3.85 20.87
CA TYR A 125 13.67 -3.47 22.28
C TYR A 125 12.38 -2.85 22.80
N PHE A 126 11.61 -3.59 23.59
CA PHE A 126 10.33 -3.15 24.14
C PHE A 126 10.33 -3.24 25.65
N THR A 127 10.06 -2.13 26.34
CA THR A 127 9.90 -2.09 27.80
C THR A 127 8.49 -1.64 28.15
N LYS A 128 8.05 -1.97 29.36
CA LYS A 128 6.73 -1.56 29.85
C LYS A 128 6.58 -0.03 29.82
N GLU A 129 7.59 0.69 30.28
CA GLU A 129 7.60 2.15 30.35
C GLU A 129 7.43 2.79 28.96
N THR A 130 8.20 2.30 27.98
CA THR A 130 8.18 2.87 26.63
C THR A 130 6.91 2.51 25.87
N VAL A 131 6.31 1.33 26.14
CA VAL A 131 5.00 0.94 25.57
C VAL A 131 3.89 1.80 26.15
N GLU A 132 3.85 2.03 27.48
CA GLU A 132 2.84 2.89 28.12
C GLU A 132 2.94 4.34 27.61
N LYS A 133 4.15 4.86 27.36
CA LYS A 133 4.36 6.18 26.76
C LYS A 133 3.81 6.24 25.34
N GLU A 134 4.07 5.21 24.54
CA GLU A 134 3.65 5.15 23.14
C GLU A 134 2.13 5.05 22.97
N GLN A 135 1.44 4.38 23.91
CA GLN A 135 -0.04 4.37 23.93
C GLN A 135 -0.62 5.80 23.98
N GLY A 136 0.04 6.72 24.71
CA GLY A 136 -0.35 8.12 24.77
C GLY A 136 -0.13 8.86 23.44
N ILE A 137 0.99 8.62 22.79
CA ILE A 137 1.37 9.26 21.51
C ILE A 137 0.42 8.79 20.39
N ILE A 138 0.28 7.49 20.21
CA ILE A 138 -0.62 6.92 19.20
C ILE A 138 -2.08 7.26 19.50
N GLY A 139 -2.46 7.37 20.79
CA GLY A 139 -3.79 7.82 21.17
C GLY A 139 -4.11 9.25 20.72
N GLN A 140 -3.12 10.14 20.63
CA GLN A 140 -3.27 11.48 20.04
C GLN A 140 -3.34 11.42 18.53
N GLU A 141 -2.54 10.57 17.90
CA GLU A 141 -2.58 10.34 16.45
C GLU A 141 -3.92 9.78 15.98
N ILE A 142 -4.51 8.82 16.71
CA ILE A 142 -5.87 8.33 16.45
C ILE A 142 -6.87 9.48 16.47
N THR A 143 -6.77 10.37 17.47
CA THR A 143 -7.67 11.55 17.51
C THR A 143 -7.48 12.46 16.30
N MET A 144 -6.25 12.66 15.86
CA MET A 144 -5.94 13.44 14.65
C MET A 144 -6.60 12.84 13.40
N TYR A 145 -6.53 11.51 13.21
CA TYR A 145 -7.20 10.83 12.10
C TYR A 145 -8.72 10.88 12.21
N ASP A 146 -9.28 10.76 13.43
CA ASP A 146 -10.72 10.91 13.67
C ASP A 146 -11.24 12.30 13.29
N ASP A 147 -10.41 13.33 13.45
CA ASP A 147 -10.73 14.74 13.14
C ASP A 147 -10.37 15.12 11.68
N MET A 148 -9.82 14.20 10.87
CA MET A 148 -9.41 14.46 9.48
C MET A 148 -10.49 14.02 8.47
N PRO A 149 -11.25 14.96 7.84
CA PRO A 149 -12.37 14.60 6.97
C PRO A 149 -11.98 13.75 5.76
N SER A 150 -10.83 14.02 5.13
CA SER A 150 -10.34 13.26 3.99
C SER A 150 -10.02 11.80 4.36
N TRP A 151 -9.46 11.55 5.56
CA TRP A 151 -9.26 10.19 6.05
C TRP A 151 -10.60 9.51 6.38
N ARG A 152 -11.51 10.24 7.04
CA ARG A 152 -12.81 9.70 7.45
C ARG A 152 -13.70 9.31 6.26
N VAL A 153 -13.71 10.10 5.17
CA VAL A 153 -14.51 9.75 3.98
C VAL A 153 -14.00 8.46 3.34
N PHE A 154 -12.68 8.29 3.25
CA PHE A 154 -12.05 7.08 2.74
C PHE A 154 -12.32 5.87 3.66
N HIS A 155 -12.04 5.99 4.96
CA HIS A 155 -12.23 4.88 5.90
C HIS A 155 -13.71 4.46 6.02
N ASN A 156 -14.64 5.42 6.06
CA ASN A 156 -16.08 5.14 6.06
C ASN A 156 -16.52 4.38 4.80
N LEU A 157 -15.88 4.63 3.65
CA LEU A 157 -16.12 3.84 2.45
C LEU A 157 -15.71 2.37 2.66
N LEU A 158 -14.55 2.11 3.24
CA LEU A 158 -14.12 0.75 3.55
C LEU A 158 -15.06 0.04 4.54
N VAL A 159 -15.56 0.76 5.54
CA VAL A 159 -16.60 0.27 6.47
C VAL A 159 -17.93 0.00 5.74
N ALA A 160 -18.26 0.78 4.70
CA ALA A 160 -19.45 0.51 3.90
C ALA A 160 -19.29 -0.72 3.00
N LEU A 161 -18.11 -0.90 2.42
CA LEU A 161 -17.83 -2.00 1.49
C LEU A 161 -17.66 -3.35 2.19
N TYR A 162 -17.00 -3.40 3.36
CA TYR A 162 -16.56 -4.64 4.02
C TYR A 162 -17.17 -4.80 5.40
N GLU A 163 -17.81 -5.95 5.67
CA GLU A 163 -18.38 -6.28 6.98
C GLU A 163 -17.38 -7.05 7.85
N ASN A 164 -16.74 -8.07 7.27
CA ASN A 164 -15.95 -9.05 7.99
C ASN A 164 -14.45 -8.91 7.77
N HIS A 165 -14.04 -8.33 6.63
CA HIS A 165 -12.63 -8.16 6.31
C HIS A 165 -12.01 -7.03 7.16
N PRO A 166 -10.83 -7.26 7.82
CA PRO A 166 -10.23 -6.29 8.73
C PRO A 166 -9.75 -4.98 8.07
N ILE A 167 -9.90 -4.83 6.77
CA ILE A 167 -9.66 -3.55 6.07
C ILE A 167 -10.64 -2.44 6.51
N ASN A 168 -11.77 -2.82 7.09
CA ASN A 168 -12.74 -1.90 7.68
C ASN A 168 -12.34 -1.37 9.07
N ILE A 169 -11.18 -1.79 9.58
CA ILE A 169 -10.61 -1.32 10.84
C ILE A 169 -9.49 -0.33 10.53
N ASP A 170 -9.49 0.79 11.22
CA ASP A 170 -8.48 1.83 11.03
C ASP A 170 -7.07 1.30 11.34
N ILE A 171 -6.06 1.72 10.56
CA ILE A 171 -4.68 1.21 10.68
C ILE A 171 -4.11 1.38 12.09
N PRO A 172 -4.25 2.54 12.77
CA PRO A 172 -3.76 2.71 14.14
C PRO A 172 -4.67 2.05 15.20
N GLY A 173 -5.80 1.46 14.80
CA GLY A 173 -6.79 0.90 15.72
C GLY A 173 -7.59 1.97 16.47
N THR A 174 -7.98 1.67 17.72
CA THR A 174 -8.65 2.60 18.62
C THR A 174 -7.91 2.73 19.95
N LYS A 175 -8.20 3.78 20.73
CA LYS A 175 -7.60 3.96 22.06
C LYS A 175 -7.83 2.75 22.98
N GLU A 176 -9.00 2.09 22.87
CA GLU A 176 -9.36 0.91 23.63
C GLU A 176 -8.60 -0.34 23.19
N THR A 177 -8.28 -0.46 21.90
CA THR A 177 -7.52 -1.60 21.39
C THR A 177 -6.04 -1.46 21.69
N ILE A 178 -5.43 -0.28 21.48
CA ILE A 178 -4.01 -0.07 21.75
C ILE A 178 -3.68 -0.12 23.24
N ALA A 179 -4.62 0.22 24.14
CA ALA A 179 -4.45 0.08 25.60
C ALA A 179 -4.21 -1.37 26.06
N LYS A 180 -4.51 -2.37 25.22
CA LYS A 180 -4.30 -3.80 25.51
C LYS A 180 -2.93 -4.30 25.04
N ILE A 181 -2.14 -3.46 24.37
CA ILE A 181 -0.84 -3.84 23.83
C ILE A 181 0.19 -3.84 24.96
N THR A 182 0.95 -4.93 25.07
CA THR A 182 2.02 -5.11 26.07
C THR A 182 3.33 -5.46 25.39
N PRO A 183 4.49 -5.29 26.06
CA PRO A 183 5.78 -5.71 25.52
C PRO A 183 5.80 -7.19 25.10
N GLU A 184 5.21 -8.08 25.90
CA GLU A 184 5.18 -9.53 25.61
C GLU A 184 4.42 -9.81 24.32
N LEU A 185 3.31 -9.08 24.08
CA LEU A 185 2.52 -9.21 22.88
C LEU A 185 3.29 -8.69 21.64
N LEU A 186 4.00 -7.57 21.78
CA LEU A 186 4.86 -7.03 20.72
C LEU A 186 6.00 -8.00 20.38
N TYR A 187 6.70 -8.57 21.37
CA TYR A 187 7.72 -9.59 21.14
C TYR A 187 7.14 -10.84 20.47
N SER A 188 5.95 -11.29 20.88
CA SER A 188 5.28 -12.44 20.26
C SER A 188 5.00 -12.20 18.79
N LEU A 189 4.47 -11.02 18.44
CA LEU A 189 4.21 -10.64 17.05
C LEU A 189 5.48 -10.45 16.23
N TYR A 190 6.47 -9.78 16.80
CA TYR A 190 7.76 -9.64 16.16
C TYR A 190 8.33 -11.01 15.78
N ASN A 191 8.37 -11.96 16.71
CA ASN A 191 8.87 -13.32 16.46
C ASN A 191 8.03 -14.09 15.42
N THR A 192 6.76 -13.73 15.25
CA THR A 192 5.85 -14.38 14.31
C THR A 192 5.97 -13.82 12.89
N PHE A 193 6.10 -12.51 12.73
CA PHE A 193 5.99 -11.85 11.43
C PHE A 193 7.27 -11.14 10.95
N TYR A 194 8.17 -10.76 11.86
CA TYR A 194 9.48 -10.19 11.50
C TYR A 194 10.53 -11.30 11.35
N THR A 195 10.09 -12.43 10.82
CA THR A 195 10.99 -13.53 10.46
C THR A 195 11.56 -13.27 9.06
N PRO A 196 12.86 -13.49 8.82
CA PRO A 196 13.47 -13.17 7.53
C PRO A 196 12.74 -13.77 6.32
N SER A 197 12.13 -14.96 6.45
CA SER A 197 11.35 -15.60 5.38
C SER A 197 10.02 -14.86 5.04
N ASN A 198 9.54 -13.98 5.92
CA ASN A 198 8.39 -13.10 5.70
C ASN A 198 8.79 -11.68 5.31
N MET A 199 10.11 -11.39 5.34
CA MET A 199 10.65 -10.06 5.11
C MET A 199 11.34 -9.96 3.75
N PHE A 200 11.61 -8.74 3.34
CA PHE A 200 12.37 -8.42 2.14
C PHE A 200 13.20 -7.16 2.36
N LEU A 201 14.33 -7.10 1.65
CA LEU A 201 15.16 -5.90 1.55
C LEU A 201 15.16 -5.43 0.10
N SER A 202 14.76 -4.20 -0.14
CA SER A 202 14.74 -3.56 -1.46
C SER A 202 15.76 -2.43 -1.50
N LEU A 203 16.62 -2.41 -2.51
CA LEU A 203 17.73 -1.47 -2.63
C LEU A 203 17.82 -0.92 -4.05
N ALA A 204 17.91 0.40 -4.19
CA ALA A 204 18.21 1.07 -5.45
C ALA A 204 19.31 2.12 -5.25
N GLY A 205 20.34 2.11 -6.11
CA GLY A 205 21.49 2.99 -6.00
C GLY A 205 22.72 2.46 -6.73
N ASP A 206 23.83 3.19 -6.67
CA ASP A 206 25.12 2.79 -7.24
C ASP A 206 26.04 2.17 -6.16
N PHE A 207 25.67 1.00 -5.69
CA PHE A 207 26.38 0.25 -4.64
C PHE A 207 27.05 -1.02 -5.18
N ASP A 208 27.95 -1.59 -4.40
CA ASP A 208 28.54 -2.91 -4.62
C ASP A 208 27.63 -3.98 -3.98
N GLU A 209 27.07 -4.87 -4.81
CA GLU A 209 26.17 -5.94 -4.38
C GLU A 209 26.82 -6.93 -3.41
N ASP A 210 28.11 -7.21 -3.58
CA ASP A 210 28.79 -8.20 -2.74
C ASP A 210 29.00 -7.64 -1.32
N LYS A 211 29.26 -6.34 -1.18
CA LYS A 211 29.30 -5.67 0.15
C LYS A 211 27.91 -5.64 0.81
N VAL A 212 26.84 -5.47 0.05
CA VAL A 212 25.48 -5.59 0.56
C VAL A 212 25.23 -7.00 1.10
N ILE A 213 25.60 -8.01 0.34
CA ILE A 213 25.45 -9.41 0.74
C ILE A 213 26.28 -9.72 1.99
N GLU A 214 27.52 -9.22 2.08
CA GLU A 214 28.36 -9.38 3.28
C GLU A 214 27.69 -8.78 4.54
N LEU A 215 27.06 -7.61 4.44
CA LEU A 215 26.31 -7.00 5.56
C LEU A 215 25.10 -7.83 5.94
N VAL A 216 24.33 -8.31 4.97
CA VAL A 216 23.18 -9.18 5.20
C VAL A 216 23.60 -10.48 5.89
N GLU A 217 24.65 -11.13 5.40
CA GLU A 217 25.20 -12.37 5.99
C GLU A 217 25.77 -12.16 7.40
N LYS A 218 26.26 -10.95 7.71
CA LYS A 218 26.79 -10.58 9.03
C LYS A 218 25.69 -10.38 10.08
N ILE A 219 24.55 -9.78 9.68
CA ILE A 219 23.55 -9.27 10.63
C ILE A 219 22.34 -10.19 10.73
N ILE A 220 21.89 -10.78 9.61
CA ILE A 220 20.65 -11.56 9.57
C ILE A 220 20.89 -12.98 10.08
N ASP A 221 20.09 -13.40 11.07
CA ASP A 221 20.11 -14.78 11.58
C ASP A 221 19.87 -15.78 10.42
N PRO A 222 20.78 -16.72 10.17
CA PRO A 222 20.66 -17.67 9.06
C PRO A 222 19.54 -18.70 9.24
N VAL A 223 18.94 -18.78 10.43
CA VAL A 223 17.91 -19.78 10.75
C VAL A 223 16.57 -19.39 10.11
N LYS A 224 16.04 -20.30 9.31
CA LYS A 224 14.69 -20.16 8.76
C LYS A 224 13.66 -20.49 9.83
N LYS A 225 12.78 -19.52 10.15
CA LYS A 225 11.69 -19.66 11.10
C LYS A 225 10.36 -19.77 10.37
N GLU A 226 9.37 -20.41 11.02
CA GLU A 226 7.98 -20.38 10.57
C GLU A 226 7.42 -18.97 10.73
N LYS A 227 6.47 -18.61 9.87
CA LYS A 227 5.77 -17.32 9.91
C LYS A 227 4.28 -17.52 10.18
N GLY A 228 3.64 -16.51 10.73
CA GLY A 228 2.20 -16.46 10.87
C GLY A 228 1.51 -16.48 9.51
N LYS A 229 0.34 -17.11 9.45
CA LYS A 229 -0.53 -17.11 8.26
C LYS A 229 -1.83 -16.41 8.61
N ALA A 230 -2.04 -15.21 8.07
CA ALA A 230 -3.28 -14.46 8.23
C ALA A 230 -4.49 -15.29 7.78
N ILE A 231 -5.60 -15.12 8.46
CA ILE A 231 -6.89 -15.71 8.10
C ILE A 231 -7.94 -14.62 8.05
N PHE A 232 -8.73 -14.64 6.97
CA PHE A 232 -9.84 -13.72 6.78
C PHE A 232 -11.15 -14.50 6.84
N LYS A 233 -12.19 -13.86 7.39
CA LYS A 233 -13.54 -14.40 7.33
C LYS A 233 -14.08 -14.24 5.92
N GLU A 234 -15.04 -15.10 5.57
CA GLU A 234 -15.75 -14.98 4.31
C GLU A 234 -16.48 -13.62 4.22
N GLU A 235 -16.36 -12.98 3.09
CA GLU A 235 -16.88 -11.65 2.82
C GLU A 235 -17.91 -11.73 1.69
N ALA A 236 -19.03 -11.00 1.82
CA ALA A 236 -20.06 -10.96 0.78
C ALA A 236 -19.54 -10.24 -0.48
N ASP A 237 -20.02 -10.65 -1.66
CA ASP A 237 -19.67 -10.02 -2.94
C ASP A 237 -20.24 -8.61 -3.13
N ILE A 238 -21.19 -8.22 -2.28
CA ILE A 238 -21.86 -6.90 -2.29
C ILE A 238 -21.41 -6.08 -1.08
N PRO A 239 -21.55 -4.75 -1.11
CA PRO A 239 -21.26 -3.88 0.04
C PRO A 239 -22.10 -4.26 1.26
N TYR A 240 -21.52 -4.09 2.43
CA TYR A 240 -22.23 -4.22 3.72
C TYR A 240 -23.28 -3.12 3.89
N LYS A 241 -22.97 -1.89 3.45
CA LYS A 241 -23.88 -0.73 3.45
C LYS A 241 -23.77 -0.02 2.11
N ASN A 242 -24.90 0.49 1.62
CA ASN A 242 -24.91 1.25 0.36
C ASN A 242 -24.42 2.68 0.51
N GLU A 243 -24.58 3.27 1.72
CA GLU A 243 -24.19 4.64 2.00
C GLU A 243 -23.83 4.82 3.49
N ILE A 244 -22.80 5.61 3.76
CA ILE A 244 -22.48 6.15 5.08
C ILE A 244 -22.30 7.66 4.94
N THR A 245 -23.03 8.44 5.77
CA THR A 245 -22.84 9.88 5.89
C THR A 245 -22.39 10.20 7.31
N GLN A 246 -21.34 10.99 7.44
CA GLN A 246 -20.83 11.51 8.71
C GLN A 246 -20.82 13.04 8.67
N ILE A 247 -21.25 13.65 9.76
CA ILE A 247 -21.21 15.11 9.92
C ILE A 247 -19.85 15.50 10.49
N MET A 248 -19.16 16.37 9.78
CA MET A 248 -17.90 16.99 10.19
C MET A 248 -17.84 18.41 9.63
N GLN A 249 -17.04 19.28 10.24
CA GLN A 249 -16.88 20.64 9.74
C GLN A 249 -16.00 20.67 8.49
N VAL A 250 -16.62 20.86 7.34
CA VAL A 250 -15.97 20.96 6.03
C VAL A 250 -16.50 22.14 5.24
N ALA A 251 -15.66 22.75 4.42
CA ALA A 251 -16.06 23.88 3.57
C ALA A 251 -16.96 23.42 2.41
N LYS A 252 -16.72 22.22 1.89
CA LYS A 252 -17.48 21.56 0.82
C LYS A 252 -17.60 20.08 1.16
N PRO A 253 -18.72 19.41 0.89
CA PRO A 253 -18.87 17.98 1.09
C PRO A 253 -17.77 17.17 0.39
N LEU A 254 -17.19 16.19 1.10
CA LEU A 254 -16.29 15.20 0.56
C LEU A 254 -17.06 13.92 0.27
N TYR A 255 -16.66 13.21 -0.77
CA TYR A 255 -17.28 11.92 -1.11
C TYR A 255 -16.23 10.91 -1.59
N ALA A 256 -16.56 9.64 -1.36
CA ALA A 256 -15.87 8.51 -1.95
C ALA A 256 -16.91 7.45 -2.39
N LEU A 257 -16.94 7.15 -3.69
CA LEU A 257 -17.75 6.10 -4.30
C LEU A 257 -16.86 4.90 -4.57
N GLY A 258 -17.16 3.76 -3.95
CA GLY A 258 -16.40 2.52 -4.13
C GLY A 258 -17.22 1.44 -4.82
N TYR A 259 -16.55 0.66 -5.67
CA TYR A 259 -17.10 -0.57 -6.27
C TYR A 259 -16.34 -1.76 -5.71
N LYS A 260 -17.02 -2.61 -4.93
CA LYS A 260 -16.44 -3.86 -4.41
C LYS A 260 -16.20 -4.84 -5.54
N LEU A 261 -14.97 -5.37 -5.61
CA LEU A 261 -14.57 -6.34 -6.61
C LEU A 261 -14.33 -7.73 -5.97
N LYS A 262 -14.01 -8.73 -6.77
CA LYS A 262 -13.61 -10.04 -6.26
C LYS A 262 -12.30 -9.90 -5.44
N PRO A 263 -12.10 -10.70 -4.40
CA PRO A 263 -11.01 -10.49 -3.43
C PRO A 263 -9.59 -10.68 -4.01
N GLU A 264 -9.46 -11.39 -5.12
CA GLU A 264 -8.16 -11.63 -5.76
C GLU A 264 -8.21 -11.24 -7.24
N LEU A 265 -7.29 -10.40 -7.66
CA LEU A 265 -7.13 -9.96 -9.05
C LEU A 265 -5.81 -10.51 -9.61
N SER A 266 -5.84 -10.99 -10.85
CA SER A 266 -4.61 -11.22 -11.61
C SER A 266 -3.98 -9.88 -11.99
N LEU A 267 -2.66 -9.84 -12.21
CA LEU A 267 -1.96 -8.63 -12.63
C LEU A 267 -2.56 -8.01 -13.91
N LYS A 268 -3.05 -8.83 -14.84
CA LYS A 268 -3.72 -8.34 -16.03
C LYS A 268 -5.05 -7.62 -15.71
N GLU A 269 -5.82 -8.14 -14.76
CA GLU A 269 -7.06 -7.50 -14.30
C GLU A 269 -6.77 -6.19 -13.56
N VAL A 270 -5.73 -6.16 -12.72
CA VAL A 270 -5.25 -4.94 -12.05
C VAL A 270 -4.96 -3.85 -13.08
N LEU A 271 -4.06 -4.11 -14.01
CA LEU A 271 -3.67 -3.15 -15.04
C LEU A 271 -4.83 -2.76 -15.96
N SER A 272 -5.77 -3.67 -16.22
CA SER A 272 -6.98 -3.36 -17.00
C SER A 272 -7.94 -2.44 -16.25
N LEU A 273 -8.11 -2.64 -14.94
CA LEU A 273 -8.93 -1.77 -14.08
C LEU A 273 -8.30 -0.39 -13.92
N GLU A 274 -6.97 -0.30 -13.74
CA GLU A 274 -6.25 0.98 -13.70
C GLU A 274 -6.41 1.79 -15.01
N LEU A 275 -6.31 1.12 -16.17
CA LEU A 275 -6.58 1.77 -17.45
C LEU A 275 -8.04 2.20 -17.56
N LEU A 276 -8.99 1.36 -17.13
CA LEU A 276 -10.41 1.66 -17.14
C LEU A 276 -10.73 2.91 -16.29
N VAL A 277 -10.21 3.00 -15.07
CA VAL A 277 -10.39 4.18 -14.21
C VAL A 277 -9.93 5.44 -14.95
N LYS A 278 -8.73 5.43 -15.55
CA LYS A 278 -8.23 6.56 -16.34
C LYS A 278 -9.07 6.87 -17.57
N MET A 279 -9.71 5.87 -18.18
CA MET A 279 -10.62 6.09 -19.32
C MET A 279 -11.95 6.70 -18.87
N LEU A 280 -12.45 6.35 -17.69
CA LEU A 280 -13.72 6.85 -17.15
C LEU A 280 -13.61 8.29 -16.64
N ILE A 281 -12.54 8.61 -15.89
CA ILE A 281 -12.43 9.88 -15.15
C ILE A 281 -11.15 10.67 -15.42
N GLY A 282 -10.23 10.21 -16.27
CA GLY A 282 -9.05 11.02 -16.60
C GLY A 282 -9.43 12.29 -17.39
N ASP A 283 -8.57 13.30 -17.39
CA ASP A 283 -8.77 14.63 -17.98
C ASP A 283 -9.30 14.63 -19.43
N ALA A 284 -9.00 13.56 -20.18
CA ALA A 284 -9.46 13.38 -21.56
C ALA A 284 -10.83 12.68 -21.65
N SER A 285 -11.45 12.29 -20.53
CA SER A 285 -12.75 11.61 -20.53
C SER A 285 -13.91 12.59 -20.72
N LEU A 286 -15.02 12.09 -21.25
CA LEU A 286 -16.25 12.88 -21.40
C LEU A 286 -16.87 13.19 -20.02
N LEU A 287 -16.79 12.26 -19.09
CA LEU A 287 -17.33 12.44 -17.74
C LEU A 287 -16.60 13.55 -16.99
N TYR A 288 -15.25 13.49 -16.94
CA TYR A 288 -14.46 14.51 -16.28
C TYR A 288 -14.81 15.90 -16.79
N LYS A 289 -14.80 16.07 -18.12
CA LYS A 289 -15.15 17.34 -18.74
C LYS A 289 -16.57 17.79 -18.36
N LYS A 290 -17.57 16.88 -18.43
CA LYS A 290 -18.95 17.19 -18.05
C LYS A 290 -19.07 17.66 -16.60
N LEU A 291 -18.39 16.97 -15.68
CA LEU A 291 -18.42 17.29 -14.26
C LEU A 291 -17.77 18.65 -13.98
N MET A 292 -16.62 18.95 -14.63
CA MET A 292 -15.92 20.23 -14.51
C MET A 292 -16.71 21.36 -15.13
N ASP A 293 -17.24 21.22 -16.35
CA ASP A 293 -18.05 22.23 -17.05
C ASP A 293 -19.33 22.59 -16.26
N ASN A 294 -19.85 21.69 -15.43
CA ASN A 294 -21.01 21.91 -14.58
C ASN A 294 -20.63 22.28 -13.12
N GLU A 295 -19.35 22.53 -12.84
CA GLU A 295 -18.85 22.90 -11.50
C GLU A 295 -19.21 21.88 -10.38
N LEU A 296 -19.36 20.60 -10.74
CA LEU A 296 -19.71 19.53 -9.80
C LEU A 296 -18.51 18.98 -9.03
N ILE A 297 -17.31 19.08 -9.60
CA ILE A 297 -16.04 18.58 -9.03
C ILE A 297 -14.98 19.68 -9.06
N ASP A 298 -13.95 19.50 -8.26
CA ASP A 298 -12.72 20.30 -8.24
C ASP A 298 -11.55 19.52 -8.82
N ASP A 299 -10.36 20.12 -8.87
CA ASP A 299 -9.13 19.53 -9.43
C ASP A 299 -8.63 18.30 -8.62
N ASP A 300 -9.14 18.10 -7.40
CA ASP A 300 -8.84 16.95 -6.54
C ASP A 300 -9.67 15.69 -6.86
N PHE A 301 -10.63 15.79 -7.82
CA PHE A 301 -11.39 14.61 -8.26
C PHE A 301 -10.49 13.58 -8.90
N GLY A 302 -10.49 12.39 -8.33
CA GLY A 302 -9.65 11.29 -8.76
C GLY A 302 -10.30 9.93 -8.63
N GLY A 303 -9.54 8.92 -9.00
CA GLY A 303 -9.92 7.53 -8.79
C GLY A 303 -8.72 6.60 -8.87
N GLU A 304 -8.83 5.52 -8.13
CA GLU A 304 -7.79 4.52 -8.01
C GLU A 304 -8.36 3.11 -7.89
N LEU A 305 -7.51 2.13 -8.09
CA LEU A 305 -7.74 0.74 -7.75
C LEU A 305 -6.96 0.41 -6.47
N MET A 306 -7.69 0.10 -5.40
CA MET A 306 -7.13 -0.40 -4.16
C MET A 306 -7.31 -1.92 -4.09
N TYR A 307 -6.23 -2.68 -3.85
CA TYR A 307 -6.28 -4.14 -3.80
C TYR A 307 -5.16 -4.72 -2.93
N GLY A 308 -5.45 -5.87 -2.34
CA GLY A 308 -4.53 -6.60 -1.49
C GLY A 308 -5.07 -7.98 -1.10
N ARG A 309 -4.59 -8.51 0.02
CA ARG A 309 -4.97 -9.84 0.48
C ARG A 309 -6.42 -9.90 0.94
N GLY A 310 -7.30 -10.44 0.11
CA GLY A 310 -8.71 -10.65 0.40
C GLY A 310 -9.62 -9.44 0.14
N TYR A 311 -9.12 -8.39 -0.48
CA TYR A 311 -9.92 -7.22 -0.83
C TYR A 311 -9.50 -6.60 -2.16
N SER A 312 -10.45 -6.04 -2.87
CA SER A 312 -10.19 -5.11 -3.98
C SER A 312 -11.40 -4.20 -4.23
N THR A 313 -11.15 -2.95 -4.56
CA THR A 313 -12.18 -1.94 -4.83
C THR A 313 -11.66 -0.87 -5.78
N VAL A 314 -12.50 -0.43 -6.72
CA VAL A 314 -12.28 0.81 -7.48
C VAL A 314 -12.92 1.93 -6.68
N ILE A 315 -12.19 3.01 -6.47
CA ILE A 315 -12.62 4.19 -5.71
C ILE A 315 -12.62 5.40 -6.65
N PHE A 316 -13.65 6.23 -6.55
CA PHE A 316 -13.75 7.57 -7.12
C PHE A 316 -14.02 8.55 -5.97
N GLU A 317 -13.18 9.55 -5.81
CA GLU A 317 -13.26 10.47 -4.66
C GLU A 317 -12.98 11.91 -5.04
N GLY A 318 -13.39 12.83 -4.17
CA GLY A 318 -13.18 14.26 -4.33
C GLY A 318 -14.10 15.10 -3.44
N ALA A 319 -14.14 16.40 -3.76
CA ALA A 319 -15.07 17.34 -3.13
C ALA A 319 -16.13 17.81 -4.14
N GLY A 320 -17.36 18.06 -3.66
CA GLY A 320 -18.46 18.55 -4.51
C GLY A 320 -19.72 18.86 -3.70
N GLU A 321 -20.50 19.85 -4.15
CA GLU A 321 -21.71 20.29 -3.45
C GLU A 321 -22.82 19.24 -3.42
N ASN A 322 -22.84 18.33 -4.38
CA ASN A 322 -23.88 17.30 -4.49
C ASN A 322 -23.27 15.91 -4.74
N PRO A 323 -22.76 15.24 -3.70
CA PRO A 323 -22.15 13.91 -3.81
C PRO A 323 -23.05 12.84 -4.48
N GLN A 324 -24.37 12.90 -4.20
CA GLN A 324 -25.32 11.94 -4.79
C GLN A 324 -25.45 12.15 -6.32
N LEU A 325 -25.48 13.40 -6.78
CA LEU A 325 -25.51 13.70 -8.21
C LEU A 325 -24.23 13.25 -8.90
N ILE A 326 -23.07 13.47 -8.28
CA ILE A 326 -21.76 13.02 -8.81
C ILE A 326 -21.73 11.51 -8.92
N ARG A 327 -22.15 10.78 -7.88
CA ARG A 327 -22.34 9.32 -7.92
C ARG A 327 -23.19 8.90 -9.11
N ASP A 328 -24.36 9.54 -9.28
CA ASP A 328 -25.32 9.18 -10.34
C ASP A 328 -24.72 9.46 -11.72
N GLU A 329 -23.97 10.52 -11.91
CA GLU A 329 -23.25 10.83 -13.15
C GLU A 329 -22.17 9.79 -13.45
N ILE A 330 -21.39 9.36 -12.45
CA ILE A 330 -20.38 8.29 -12.62
C ILE A 330 -21.08 6.97 -12.99
N MET A 331 -22.16 6.60 -12.30
CA MET A 331 -22.91 5.38 -12.59
C MET A 331 -23.55 5.40 -13.97
N ASN A 332 -24.12 6.54 -14.38
CA ASN A 332 -24.72 6.72 -15.70
C ASN A 332 -23.67 6.64 -16.82
N GLU A 333 -22.48 7.17 -16.60
CA GLU A 333 -21.39 7.05 -17.55
C GLU A 333 -20.92 5.60 -17.71
N ILE A 334 -20.78 4.85 -16.62
CA ILE A 334 -20.46 3.42 -16.66
C ILE A 334 -21.49 2.65 -17.50
N GLU A 335 -22.79 2.88 -17.26
CA GLU A 335 -23.85 2.22 -18.02
C GLU A 335 -23.89 2.69 -19.49
N ARG A 336 -23.65 3.98 -19.75
CA ARG A 336 -23.54 4.48 -21.12
C ARG A 336 -22.39 3.81 -21.90
N VAL A 337 -21.22 3.71 -21.26
CA VAL A 337 -20.04 3.08 -21.90
C VAL A 337 -20.27 1.57 -22.10
N LYS A 338 -20.99 0.89 -21.20
CA LYS A 338 -21.41 -0.52 -21.41
C LYS A 338 -22.32 -0.67 -22.62
N ALA A 339 -23.25 0.27 -22.84
CA ALA A 339 -24.22 0.21 -23.93
C ALA A 339 -23.63 0.64 -25.29
N GLU A 340 -22.81 1.69 -25.30
CA GLU A 340 -22.27 2.29 -26.53
C GLU A 340 -20.90 1.73 -26.93
N GLY A 341 -20.19 1.08 -25.99
CA GLY A 341 -18.82 0.59 -26.15
C GLY A 341 -17.75 1.61 -25.75
N LEU A 342 -16.55 1.11 -25.59
CA LEU A 342 -15.38 1.90 -25.22
C LEU A 342 -14.80 2.66 -26.41
N ASN A 343 -14.32 3.86 -26.17
CA ASN A 343 -13.65 4.67 -27.20
C ASN A 343 -12.21 4.16 -27.45
N GLU A 344 -11.99 3.58 -28.63
CA GLU A 344 -10.69 3.00 -29.01
C GLU A 344 -9.55 4.04 -29.02
N LYS A 345 -9.81 5.27 -29.51
CA LYS A 345 -8.79 6.32 -29.54
C LYS A 345 -8.36 6.72 -28.13
N LEU A 346 -9.32 6.85 -27.22
CA LEU A 346 -9.05 7.15 -25.81
C LEU A 346 -8.27 5.99 -25.15
N PHE A 347 -8.69 4.73 -25.40
CA PHE A 347 -7.95 3.56 -24.91
C PHE A 347 -6.48 3.57 -25.34
N LEU A 348 -6.22 3.78 -26.62
CA LEU A 348 -4.85 3.81 -27.14
C LEU A 348 -4.02 4.96 -26.53
N ALA A 349 -4.63 6.12 -26.31
CA ALA A 349 -3.98 7.26 -25.68
C ALA A 349 -3.65 6.98 -24.20
N VAL A 350 -4.63 6.49 -23.43
CA VAL A 350 -4.47 6.14 -22.01
C VAL A 350 -3.43 5.02 -21.83
N LYS A 351 -3.51 3.97 -22.64
CA LYS A 351 -2.53 2.87 -22.63
C LYS A 351 -1.11 3.37 -22.94
N LYS A 352 -0.95 4.23 -23.95
CA LYS A 352 0.35 4.81 -24.29
C LYS A 352 0.89 5.67 -23.15
N ASN A 353 0.03 6.46 -22.50
CA ASN A 353 0.39 7.25 -21.32
C ASN A 353 0.84 6.36 -20.16
N ALA A 354 0.07 5.29 -19.85
CA ALA A 354 0.40 4.34 -18.78
C ALA A 354 1.75 3.66 -19.02
N ILE A 355 2.03 3.20 -20.25
CA ILE A 355 3.33 2.66 -20.65
C ILE A 355 4.44 3.71 -20.41
N GLY A 356 4.24 4.94 -20.85
CA GLY A 356 5.22 6.03 -20.66
C GLY A 356 5.45 6.35 -19.18
N THR A 357 4.42 6.30 -18.36
CA THR A 357 4.53 6.49 -16.90
C THR A 357 5.32 5.36 -16.26
N MET A 358 5.00 4.10 -16.60
CA MET A 358 5.74 2.94 -16.10
C MET A 358 7.23 2.98 -16.51
N LEU A 359 7.52 3.38 -17.76
CA LEU A 359 8.91 3.53 -18.21
C LEU A 359 9.68 4.58 -17.40
N ARG A 360 9.04 5.72 -17.06
CA ARG A 360 9.67 6.75 -16.23
C ARG A 360 10.00 6.29 -14.80
N GLN A 361 9.31 5.28 -14.29
CA GLN A 361 9.66 4.71 -12.97
C GLN A 361 11.05 4.07 -12.93
N PHE A 362 11.61 3.72 -14.09
CA PHE A 362 12.97 3.20 -14.19
C PHE A 362 14.06 4.28 -14.23
N ASP A 363 13.70 5.57 -14.15
CA ASP A 363 14.61 6.69 -14.27
C ASP A 363 15.04 7.30 -12.92
N SER A 364 14.57 6.74 -11.79
CA SER A 364 14.87 7.24 -10.45
C SER A 364 15.09 6.09 -9.46
N PRO A 365 16.15 6.15 -8.61
CA PRO A 365 16.36 5.16 -7.55
C PRO A 365 15.18 5.02 -6.59
N ASP A 366 14.47 6.12 -6.27
CA ASP A 366 13.29 6.12 -5.40
C ASP A 366 12.16 5.28 -6.00
N THR A 367 11.75 5.59 -7.22
CA THR A 367 10.68 4.85 -7.90
C THR A 367 11.05 3.39 -8.18
N LEU A 368 12.33 3.11 -8.49
CA LEU A 368 12.83 1.74 -8.62
C LEU A 368 12.74 0.97 -7.31
N ASN A 369 13.08 1.61 -6.17
CA ASN A 369 12.92 0.98 -4.87
C ASN A 369 11.46 0.62 -4.59
N THR A 370 10.51 1.52 -4.91
CA THR A 370 9.08 1.26 -4.80
C THR A 370 8.63 0.08 -5.66
N LEU A 371 9.07 -0.01 -6.92
CA LEU A 371 8.78 -1.15 -7.80
C LEU A 371 9.28 -2.48 -7.22
N LEU A 372 10.46 -2.49 -6.59
CA LEU A 372 11.00 -3.68 -5.95
C LEU A 372 10.23 -4.05 -4.67
N VAL A 373 9.67 -3.09 -3.95
CA VAL A 373 8.78 -3.34 -2.81
C VAL A 373 7.50 -4.05 -3.27
N GLU A 374 6.85 -3.55 -4.33
CA GLU A 374 5.65 -4.19 -4.88
C GLU A 374 5.95 -5.59 -5.44
N LEU A 375 7.10 -5.77 -6.10
CA LEU A 375 7.58 -7.10 -6.52
C LEU A 375 7.73 -8.04 -5.30
N ALA A 376 8.32 -7.55 -4.22
CA ALA A 376 8.56 -8.37 -3.03
C ALA A 376 7.27 -8.79 -2.33
N LEU A 377 6.26 -7.93 -2.31
CA LEU A 377 5.00 -8.14 -1.60
C LEU A 377 3.96 -8.89 -2.43
N LYS A 378 3.75 -8.44 -3.67
CA LYS A 378 2.67 -8.90 -4.56
C LYS A 378 3.16 -9.84 -5.66
N ASN A 379 4.49 -10.02 -5.79
CA ASN A 379 5.11 -10.75 -6.90
C ASN A 379 4.83 -10.09 -8.28
N GLU A 380 4.66 -8.77 -8.27
CA GLU A 380 4.42 -7.95 -9.46
C GLU A 380 5.76 -7.49 -10.06
N ASP A 381 6.37 -8.36 -10.86
CA ASP A 381 7.62 -8.05 -11.54
C ASP A 381 7.41 -6.89 -12.55
N PRO A 382 8.13 -5.75 -12.40
CA PRO A 382 7.92 -4.58 -13.25
C PRO A 382 8.19 -4.85 -14.73
N PHE A 383 9.07 -5.78 -15.06
CA PHE A 383 9.31 -6.18 -16.44
C PHE A 383 8.15 -6.99 -17.01
N ILE A 384 7.55 -7.88 -16.20
CA ILE A 384 6.36 -8.65 -16.58
C ILE A 384 5.16 -7.69 -16.69
N SER A 385 4.98 -6.77 -15.75
CA SER A 385 3.90 -5.77 -15.74
C SER A 385 3.90 -4.93 -17.02
N LEU A 386 5.07 -4.46 -17.48
CA LEU A 386 5.20 -3.71 -18.72
C LEU A 386 4.77 -4.53 -19.95
N ASN A 387 5.15 -5.81 -20.01
CA ASN A 387 4.77 -6.68 -21.11
C ASN A 387 3.26 -6.93 -21.12
N ILE A 388 2.66 -7.24 -19.96
CA ILE A 388 1.20 -7.40 -19.83
C ILE A 388 0.49 -6.11 -20.25
N LEU A 389 0.93 -4.95 -19.78
CA LEU A 389 0.34 -3.65 -20.12
C LEU A 389 0.33 -3.40 -21.65
N ARG A 390 1.41 -3.81 -22.34
CA ARG A 390 1.48 -3.72 -23.81
C ARG A 390 0.49 -4.63 -24.53
N ASP A 391 0.14 -5.77 -23.92
CA ASP A 391 -0.73 -6.79 -24.51
C ASP A 391 -2.21 -6.61 -24.13
N ILE A 392 -2.57 -5.70 -23.21
CA ILE A 392 -3.96 -5.39 -22.86
C ILE A 392 -4.72 -4.89 -24.09
N THR A 393 -5.92 -5.39 -24.26
CA THR A 393 -6.85 -5.08 -25.37
C THR A 393 -8.13 -4.41 -24.86
N LEU A 394 -8.92 -3.83 -25.78
CA LEU A 394 -10.26 -3.31 -25.45
C LEU A 394 -11.18 -4.38 -24.84
N THR A 395 -11.02 -5.64 -25.24
CA THR A 395 -11.79 -6.76 -24.66
C THR A 395 -11.49 -6.93 -23.16
N ASP A 396 -10.22 -6.76 -22.76
CA ASP A 396 -9.82 -6.84 -21.36
C ASP A 396 -10.41 -5.68 -20.56
N ILE A 397 -10.42 -4.45 -21.12
CA ILE A 397 -11.05 -3.28 -20.50
C ILE A 397 -12.58 -3.45 -20.41
N THR A 398 -13.22 -4.05 -21.43
CA THR A 398 -14.65 -4.36 -21.39
C THR A 398 -14.97 -5.38 -20.30
N ALA A 399 -14.13 -6.39 -20.11
CA ALA A 399 -14.27 -7.33 -19.00
C ALA A 399 -14.17 -6.62 -17.64
N ALA A 400 -13.20 -5.73 -17.46
CA ALA A 400 -13.05 -4.91 -16.27
C ALA A 400 -14.28 -4.00 -16.04
N LEU A 401 -14.78 -3.32 -17.08
CA LEU A 401 -15.97 -2.46 -17.01
C LEU A 401 -17.21 -3.23 -16.52
N ASN A 402 -17.39 -4.47 -16.95
CA ASN A 402 -18.52 -5.30 -16.57
C ASN A 402 -18.49 -5.71 -15.09
N THR A 403 -17.38 -5.56 -14.38
CA THR A 403 -17.32 -5.80 -12.93
C THR A 403 -17.90 -4.65 -12.10
N LEU A 404 -17.99 -3.44 -12.67
CA LEU A 404 -18.55 -2.26 -12.01
C LEU A 404 -20.08 -2.25 -12.16
N THR A 405 -20.78 -2.87 -11.24
CA THR A 405 -22.24 -2.95 -11.26
C THR A 405 -22.87 -2.20 -10.08
N LYS A 406 -24.12 -1.72 -10.23
CA LYS A 406 -24.76 -0.86 -9.21
C LYS A 406 -24.88 -1.52 -7.84
N GLU A 407 -25.13 -2.81 -7.80
CA GLU A 407 -25.26 -3.58 -6.55
C GLU A 407 -23.91 -3.73 -5.81
N LYS A 408 -22.80 -3.46 -6.46
CA LYS A 408 -21.44 -3.51 -5.88
C LYS A 408 -20.95 -2.15 -5.40
N ALA A 409 -21.74 -1.10 -5.55
CA ALA A 409 -21.37 0.25 -5.24
C ALA A 409 -21.78 0.66 -3.81
N ALA A 410 -20.91 1.40 -3.13
CA ALA A 410 -21.20 2.09 -1.88
C ALA A 410 -20.68 3.53 -1.94
N LEU A 411 -21.35 4.43 -1.23
CA LEU A 411 -21.01 5.84 -1.16
C LEU A 411 -20.69 6.24 0.29
N SER A 412 -19.58 6.93 0.49
CA SER A 412 -19.25 7.62 1.73
C SER A 412 -19.33 9.12 1.53
N ILE A 413 -19.91 9.84 2.49
CA ILE A 413 -20.05 11.29 2.44
C ILE A 413 -19.63 11.89 3.79
N ILE A 414 -18.82 12.94 3.73
CA ILE A 414 -18.57 13.85 4.85
C ILE A 414 -19.17 15.20 4.48
N LYS A 415 -20.05 15.76 5.33
CA LYS A 415 -20.67 17.09 5.12
C LYS A 415 -20.83 17.83 6.42
N SER A 416 -20.93 19.17 6.36
CA SER A 416 -21.29 19.99 7.51
C SER A 416 -22.77 19.80 7.90
N GLU A 417 -23.12 20.16 9.12
CA GLU A 417 -24.51 20.39 9.50
C GLU A 417 -25.09 21.54 8.64
N GLU A 418 -26.33 21.39 8.22
CA GLU A 418 -27.06 22.41 7.47
C GLU A 418 -27.37 23.64 8.31
#